data_e8f0992aea8b9625d42fb2e3e8f70501
#
_entry.id   e8f0992aea8b9625d42fb2e3e8f70501
#
_cell.length_a   1.000
_cell.length_b   1.000
_cell.length_c   1.000
_cell.angle_alpha   90.00
_cell.angle_beta   90.00
_cell.angle_gamma   90.00
#
_symmetry.space_group_name_H-M   'P 1'
#
loop_
_entity.id
_entity.type
_entity.pdbx_description
1 polymer ?
#
loop_
_entity_poly.entity_id
_entity_poly.type
_entity_poly.pdbx_seq_one_letter_code
_entity_poly.pdbx_strand_id
1 'polypeptide(L)'
;MTDALRPLIAGNWKMNGLKSALVEFEAMREGAVAVTAKADLLVCPPATLIGTFADKAKGSKLAVGAQDCHPKGSGAHTGDLSAEMLADAGASAIIVGHSERRADHGETDALVRQKAEAAWRAGLTAIVCIGETQAQRDAGQTLDICGGQLKGSLPDGATSANLVVAYEPVWAIGTGLTPTAKDVEQVHVFIRGVLTDRFKAEGGKIRILYGGSVKPSNAAELMSVANVNGALVGGASLKAADFLAIAAGC
;
A
#
# COMPACT_ATOMS: atom_id res chain seq x y z
N MET A 1 -17.82 8.79 19.37
CA MET A 1 -17.42 9.04 17.96
C MET A 1 -16.01 8.51 17.83
N THR A 2 -15.80 7.45 17.07
CA THR A 2 -14.43 6.99 16.76
C THR A 2 -13.81 8.06 15.87
N ASP A 3 -12.69 8.66 16.31
CA ASP A 3 -11.94 9.60 15.48
C ASP A 3 -11.66 8.93 14.13
N ALA A 4 -11.98 9.63 13.05
CA ALA A 4 -11.73 9.12 11.70
C ALA A 4 -10.23 8.83 11.54
N LEU A 5 -9.90 7.63 11.04
CA LEU A 5 -8.52 7.26 10.81
C LEU A 5 -7.90 8.21 9.78
N ARG A 6 -6.73 8.75 10.11
CA ARG A 6 -5.99 9.61 9.20
C ARG A 6 -5.64 8.86 7.92
N PRO A 7 -6.03 9.33 6.73
CA PRO A 7 -5.76 8.65 5.47
C PRO A 7 -4.27 8.51 5.18
N LEU A 8 -3.90 7.45 4.47
CA LEU A 8 -2.56 7.26 3.89
C LEU A 8 -2.66 7.23 2.36
N ILE A 9 -1.95 8.11 1.69
CA ILE A 9 -1.76 8.06 0.23
C ILE A 9 -0.36 7.52 -0.05
N ALA A 10 -0.31 6.27 -0.51
CA ALA A 10 0.92 5.55 -0.82
C ALA A 10 1.09 5.43 -2.34
N GLY A 11 2.15 6.02 -2.88
CA GLY A 11 2.49 5.93 -4.30
C GLY A 11 3.38 4.72 -4.58
N ASN A 12 2.83 3.70 -5.23
CA ASN A 12 3.60 2.58 -5.75
C ASN A 12 4.10 2.91 -7.16
N TRP A 13 5.36 3.22 -7.29
CA TRP A 13 5.97 3.55 -8.58
C TRP A 13 6.18 2.35 -9.49
N LYS A 14 6.06 1.15 -8.93
CA LYS A 14 6.32 -0.10 -9.64
C LYS A 14 7.72 -0.07 -10.30
N MET A 15 7.89 -0.66 -11.46
CA MET A 15 9.17 -0.67 -12.19
C MET A 15 9.33 0.60 -13.04
N ASN A 16 9.25 1.78 -12.40
CA ASN A 16 9.42 3.08 -13.03
C ASN A 16 10.32 3.99 -12.22
N GLY A 17 11.07 4.83 -12.91
CA GLY A 17 11.92 5.85 -12.32
C GLY A 17 13.40 5.61 -12.56
N LEU A 18 14.01 6.57 -13.22
CA LEU A 18 15.46 6.73 -13.34
C LEU A 18 15.90 7.89 -12.41
N LYS A 19 17.19 8.19 -12.36
CA LYS A 19 17.70 9.32 -11.55
C LYS A 19 17.01 10.65 -11.86
N SER A 20 16.59 10.87 -13.10
CA SER A 20 15.83 12.05 -13.54
C SER A 20 14.46 12.18 -12.86
N ALA A 21 13.89 11.10 -12.36
CA ALA A 21 12.61 11.13 -11.64
C ALA A 21 12.71 11.82 -10.26
N LEU A 22 13.92 12.15 -9.80
CA LEU A 22 14.13 12.94 -8.60
C LEU A 22 13.39 14.29 -8.65
N VAL A 23 13.25 14.90 -9.82
CA VAL A 23 12.52 16.16 -10.00
C VAL A 23 11.05 16.04 -9.55
N GLU A 24 10.39 14.94 -9.91
CA GLU A 24 9.00 14.69 -9.48
C GLU A 24 8.93 14.44 -7.97
N PHE A 25 9.88 13.68 -7.41
CA PHE A 25 9.93 13.43 -5.97
C PHE A 25 10.16 14.72 -5.16
N GLU A 26 11.06 15.59 -5.60
CA GLU A 26 11.30 16.89 -4.96
C GLU A 26 10.04 17.79 -5.02
N ALA A 27 9.35 17.81 -6.16
CA ALA A 27 8.08 18.51 -6.29
C ALA A 27 6.98 17.95 -5.36
N MET A 28 6.91 16.62 -5.18
CA MET A 28 6.02 15.99 -4.19
C MET A 28 6.38 16.41 -2.77
N ARG A 29 7.67 16.40 -2.43
CA ARG A 29 8.16 16.82 -1.10
C ARG A 29 7.78 18.27 -0.78
N GLU A 30 7.97 19.17 -1.72
CA GLU A 30 7.64 20.59 -1.56
C GLU A 30 6.13 20.81 -1.44
N GLY A 31 5.34 20.16 -2.30
CA GLY A 31 3.88 20.24 -2.27
C GLY A 31 3.23 19.49 -1.10
N ALA A 32 3.94 18.57 -0.45
CA ALA A 32 3.42 17.79 0.68
C ALA A 32 2.89 18.67 1.82
N VAL A 33 3.51 19.81 2.08
CA VAL A 33 3.11 20.75 3.16
C VAL A 33 1.64 21.15 3.04
N ALA A 34 1.14 21.35 1.82
CA ALA A 34 -0.24 21.79 1.57
C ALA A 34 -1.29 20.70 1.87
N VAL A 35 -0.93 19.43 1.82
CA VAL A 35 -1.87 18.30 1.94
C VAL A 35 -1.67 17.47 3.20
N THR A 36 -0.57 17.64 3.92
CA THR A 36 -0.28 16.88 5.15
C THR A 36 -1.17 17.24 6.34
N ALA A 37 -2.02 18.24 6.26
CA ALA A 37 -3.10 18.43 7.22
C ALA A 37 -4.20 17.35 7.08
N LYS A 38 -4.39 16.81 5.87
CA LYS A 38 -5.45 15.87 5.50
C LYS A 38 -5.00 14.40 5.50
N ALA A 39 -3.81 14.08 4.98
CA ALA A 39 -3.33 12.72 4.79
C ALA A 39 -1.85 12.56 5.09
N ASP A 40 -1.43 11.34 5.43
CA ASP A 40 -0.03 10.92 5.40
C ASP A 40 0.37 10.58 3.97
N LEU A 41 1.61 10.89 3.60
CA LEU A 41 2.15 10.64 2.27
C LEU A 41 3.32 9.68 2.32
N LEU A 42 3.30 8.68 1.44
CA LEU A 42 4.35 7.69 1.27
C LEU A 42 4.63 7.49 -0.22
N VAL A 43 5.90 7.44 -0.62
CA VAL A 43 6.30 7.05 -1.98
C VAL A 43 7.16 5.80 -1.89
N CYS A 44 6.78 4.76 -2.62
CA CYS A 44 7.51 3.49 -2.76
C CYS A 44 8.15 3.43 -4.15
N PRO A 45 9.36 3.97 -4.34
CA PRO A 45 10.08 3.90 -5.61
C PRO A 45 10.75 2.52 -5.80
N PRO A 46 11.34 2.23 -6.98
CA PRO A 46 12.27 1.11 -7.14
C PRO A 46 13.41 1.19 -6.12
N ALA A 47 13.93 0.04 -5.71
CA ALA A 47 15.00 -0.04 -4.70
C ALA A 47 16.22 0.82 -5.01
N THR A 48 16.53 1.00 -6.31
CA THR A 48 17.64 1.85 -6.80
C THR A 48 17.51 3.34 -6.47
N LEU A 49 16.34 3.79 -6.03
CA LEU A 49 16.08 5.20 -5.69
C LEU A 49 15.79 5.43 -4.20
N ILE A 50 15.59 4.37 -3.40
CA ILE A 50 15.17 4.50 -1.99
C ILE A 50 16.13 5.40 -1.21
N GLY A 51 17.43 5.10 -1.20
CA GLY A 51 18.41 5.88 -0.43
C GLY A 51 18.45 7.35 -0.85
N THR A 52 18.45 7.62 -2.16
CA THR A 52 18.42 9.00 -2.67
C THR A 52 17.15 9.74 -2.24
N PHE A 53 16.00 9.10 -2.34
CA PHE A 53 14.72 9.71 -1.98
C PHE A 53 14.61 9.90 -0.46
N ALA A 54 15.06 8.92 0.32
CA ALA A 54 15.07 9.03 1.78
C ALA A 54 15.95 10.19 2.27
N ASP A 55 17.14 10.37 1.67
CA ASP A 55 17.98 11.52 1.99
C ASP A 55 17.29 12.86 1.67
N LYS A 56 16.64 12.95 0.54
CA LYS A 56 15.89 14.15 0.13
C LYS A 56 14.62 14.39 0.97
N ALA A 57 14.02 13.33 1.48
CA ALA A 57 12.83 13.41 2.32
C ALA A 57 13.11 13.88 3.75
N LYS A 58 14.37 13.87 4.22
CA LYS A 58 14.73 14.27 5.58
C LYS A 58 14.16 15.64 5.94
N GLY A 59 13.50 15.71 7.09
CA GLY A 59 12.85 16.93 7.59
C GLY A 59 11.55 17.31 6.90
N SER A 60 11.06 16.50 5.95
CA SER A 60 9.76 16.68 5.30
C SER A 60 8.67 15.78 5.90
N LYS A 61 7.46 15.91 5.38
CA LYS A 61 6.31 15.06 5.71
C LYS A 61 6.03 13.97 4.68
N LEU A 62 6.92 13.79 3.70
CA LEU A 62 6.83 12.74 2.70
C LEU A 62 7.71 11.57 3.13
N ALA A 63 7.10 10.42 3.40
CA ALA A 63 7.82 9.21 3.75
C ALA A 63 8.25 8.43 2.50
N VAL A 64 9.28 7.60 2.64
CA VAL A 64 9.76 6.69 1.59
C VAL A 64 9.53 5.24 2.04
N GLY A 65 9.09 4.39 1.11
CA GLY A 65 8.89 2.97 1.33
C GLY A 65 9.55 2.12 0.26
N ALA A 66 9.33 0.81 0.35
CA ALA A 66 9.83 -0.18 -0.59
C ALA A 66 8.69 -0.99 -1.23
N GLN A 67 8.99 -1.71 -2.32
CA GLN A 67 7.96 -2.42 -3.10
C GLN A 67 7.93 -3.92 -2.84
N ASP A 68 8.94 -4.48 -2.17
CA ASP A 68 9.06 -5.89 -1.76
C ASP A 68 10.25 -6.08 -0.82
N CYS A 69 10.32 -7.24 -0.16
CA CYS A 69 11.52 -7.69 0.55
C CYS A 69 11.63 -9.22 0.57
N HIS A 70 12.83 -9.73 0.81
CA HIS A 70 13.07 -11.13 1.10
C HIS A 70 12.69 -11.45 2.57
N PRO A 71 12.16 -12.66 2.90
CA PRO A 71 11.80 -13.02 4.27
C PRO A 71 12.99 -13.09 5.24
N LYS A 72 14.17 -13.44 4.74
CA LYS A 72 15.39 -13.52 5.57
C LYS A 72 16.11 -12.18 5.63
N GLY A 73 16.79 -11.89 6.75
CA GLY A 73 17.54 -10.67 6.94
C GLY A 73 18.86 -10.60 6.17
N SER A 74 19.42 -11.75 5.80
CA SER A 74 20.66 -11.86 5.03
C SER A 74 20.84 -13.28 4.50
N GLY A 75 21.85 -13.52 3.64
CA GLY A 75 22.23 -14.85 3.20
C GLY A 75 22.55 -14.96 1.71
N ALA A 76 22.61 -16.19 1.20
CA ALA A 76 22.93 -16.51 -0.19
C ALA A 76 21.68 -16.35 -1.08
N HIS A 77 21.25 -15.12 -1.27
CA HIS A 77 20.07 -14.73 -2.04
C HIS A 77 20.45 -13.61 -3.01
N THR A 78 21.28 -13.94 -4.00
CA THR A 78 21.84 -12.98 -4.96
C THR A 78 20.72 -12.22 -5.69
N GLY A 79 20.72 -10.89 -5.57
CA GLY A 79 19.74 -9.99 -6.18
C GLY A 79 18.54 -9.64 -5.29
N ASP A 80 18.27 -10.39 -4.21
CA ASP A 80 17.24 -10.06 -3.25
C ASP A 80 17.67 -8.97 -2.26
N LEU A 81 16.69 -8.25 -1.72
CA LEU A 81 16.86 -7.22 -0.71
C LEU A 81 16.13 -7.63 0.57
N SER A 82 16.81 -7.61 1.70
CA SER A 82 16.17 -7.84 2.98
C SER A 82 15.44 -6.59 3.48
N ALA A 83 14.49 -6.76 4.40
CA ALA A 83 13.80 -5.64 5.06
C ALA A 83 14.78 -4.75 5.83
N GLU A 84 15.83 -5.34 6.41
CA GLU A 84 16.91 -4.63 7.12
C GLU A 84 17.71 -3.72 6.19
N MET A 85 18.05 -4.19 4.97
CA MET A 85 18.72 -3.36 3.96
C MET A 85 17.84 -2.18 3.52
N LEU A 86 16.54 -2.41 3.39
CA LEU A 86 15.58 -1.38 3.00
C LEU A 86 15.38 -0.35 4.12
N ALA A 87 15.37 -0.79 5.38
CA ALA A 87 15.32 0.10 6.54
C ALA A 87 16.58 0.97 6.63
N ASP A 88 17.76 0.37 6.46
CA ASP A 88 19.06 1.08 6.43
C ASP A 88 19.11 2.12 5.30
N ALA A 89 18.52 1.80 4.14
CA ALA A 89 18.36 2.74 3.03
C ALA A 89 17.33 3.87 3.30
N GLY A 90 16.59 3.81 4.42
CA GLY A 90 15.67 4.85 4.86
C GLY A 90 14.20 4.60 4.50
N ALA A 91 13.81 3.38 4.12
CA ALA A 91 12.40 3.03 3.99
C ALA A 91 11.71 2.98 5.37
N SER A 92 10.45 3.38 5.42
CA SER A 92 9.59 3.32 6.63
C SER A 92 8.46 2.28 6.50
N ALA A 93 8.19 1.80 5.30
CA ALA A 93 7.17 0.80 5.00
C ALA A 93 7.58 -0.06 3.82
N ILE A 94 7.01 -1.25 3.72
CA ILE A 94 7.23 -2.16 2.58
C ILE A 94 5.88 -2.68 2.07
N ILE A 95 5.64 -2.57 0.76
CA ILE A 95 4.54 -3.25 0.07
C ILE A 95 4.93 -4.73 -0.03
N VAL A 96 4.03 -5.63 0.35
CA VAL A 96 4.23 -7.07 0.24
C VAL A 96 3.00 -7.75 -0.35
N GLY A 97 3.19 -8.78 -1.15
CA GLY A 97 2.11 -9.54 -1.78
C GLY A 97 1.28 -8.75 -2.79
N HIS A 98 1.87 -7.72 -3.43
CA HIS A 98 1.21 -6.99 -4.52
C HIS A 98 0.74 -7.98 -5.60
N SER A 99 -0.41 -7.72 -6.23
CA SER A 99 -1.02 -8.61 -7.21
C SER A 99 -0.07 -9.02 -8.35
N GLU A 100 0.75 -8.10 -8.84
CA GLU A 100 1.80 -8.40 -9.85
C GLU A 100 2.79 -9.45 -9.34
N ARG A 101 3.21 -9.37 -8.08
CA ARG A 101 4.16 -10.33 -7.51
C ARG A 101 3.52 -11.70 -7.25
N ARG A 102 2.25 -11.72 -6.84
CA ARG A 102 1.49 -12.96 -6.73
C ARG A 102 1.36 -13.66 -8.10
N ALA A 103 1.12 -12.90 -9.16
CA ALA A 103 0.98 -13.42 -10.51
C ALA A 103 2.32 -13.81 -11.15
N ASP A 104 3.30 -12.90 -11.16
CA ASP A 104 4.53 -13.06 -11.95
C ASP A 104 5.59 -13.88 -11.21
N HIS A 105 5.59 -13.87 -9.86
CA HIS A 105 6.57 -14.55 -9.03
C HIS A 105 5.97 -15.71 -8.21
N GLY A 106 4.67 -15.99 -8.35
CA GLY A 106 4.01 -17.08 -7.64
C GLY A 106 3.98 -16.90 -6.11
N GLU A 107 3.93 -15.66 -5.63
CA GLU A 107 3.93 -15.40 -4.18
C GLU A 107 2.65 -15.93 -3.53
N THR A 108 2.83 -16.90 -2.64
CA THR A 108 1.75 -17.48 -1.84
C THR A 108 1.43 -16.62 -0.62
N ASP A 109 0.25 -16.81 -0.03
CA ASP A 109 -0.11 -16.14 1.22
C ASP A 109 0.89 -16.39 2.35
N ALA A 110 1.40 -17.61 2.46
CA ALA A 110 2.43 -17.97 3.44
C ALA A 110 3.74 -17.20 3.22
N LEU A 111 4.16 -16.99 1.96
CA LEU A 111 5.33 -16.19 1.66
C LEU A 111 5.10 -14.70 1.96
N VAL A 112 3.92 -14.18 1.63
CA VAL A 112 3.55 -12.79 1.95
C VAL A 112 3.54 -12.56 3.46
N ARG A 113 3.02 -13.52 4.25
CA ARG A 113 3.08 -13.47 5.71
C ARG A 113 4.52 -13.37 6.21
N GLN A 114 5.43 -14.21 5.71
CA GLN A 114 6.85 -14.18 6.08
C GLN A 114 7.51 -12.83 5.73
N LYS A 115 7.13 -12.22 4.60
CA LYS A 115 7.62 -10.89 4.20
C LYS A 115 7.07 -9.78 5.12
N ALA A 116 5.81 -9.87 5.55
CA ALA A 116 5.24 -8.94 6.54
C ALA A 116 5.95 -9.07 7.89
N GLU A 117 6.24 -10.29 8.35
CA GLU A 117 7.04 -10.54 9.56
C GLU A 117 8.47 -9.99 9.42
N ALA A 118 9.07 -10.10 8.24
CA ALA A 118 10.39 -9.52 7.96
C ALA A 118 10.37 -7.98 8.03
N ALA A 119 9.33 -7.33 7.48
CA ALA A 119 9.15 -5.88 7.61
C ALA A 119 9.07 -5.47 9.09
N TRP A 120 8.28 -6.18 9.90
CA TRP A 120 8.15 -5.89 11.33
C TRP A 120 9.46 -6.11 12.09
N ARG A 121 10.21 -7.17 11.78
CA ARG A 121 11.53 -7.44 12.37
C ARG A 121 12.51 -6.29 12.13
N ALA A 122 12.42 -5.65 10.96
CA ALA A 122 13.21 -4.46 10.61
C ALA A 122 12.63 -3.15 11.14
N GLY A 123 11.54 -3.16 11.90
CA GLY A 123 10.88 -1.97 12.42
C GLY A 123 10.05 -1.20 11.38
N LEU A 124 9.69 -1.84 10.26
CA LEU A 124 8.95 -1.23 9.16
C LEU A 124 7.47 -1.62 9.18
N THR A 125 6.61 -0.73 8.67
CA THR A 125 5.20 -1.04 8.44
C THR A 125 5.06 -1.93 7.21
N ALA A 126 4.32 -3.04 7.32
CA ALA A 126 3.94 -3.86 6.17
C ALA A 126 2.65 -3.33 5.54
N ILE A 127 2.66 -3.06 4.23
CA ILE A 127 1.45 -2.80 3.43
C ILE A 127 1.14 -4.11 2.69
N VAL A 128 0.22 -4.89 3.25
CA VAL A 128 -0.15 -6.21 2.69
C VAL A 128 -1.24 -6.05 1.66
N CYS A 129 -0.94 -6.44 0.42
CA CYS A 129 -1.88 -6.40 -0.69
C CYS A 129 -2.70 -7.69 -0.79
N ILE A 130 -3.99 -7.51 -1.00
CA ILE A 130 -4.98 -8.57 -1.26
C ILE A 130 -5.90 -8.15 -2.40
N GLY A 131 -6.47 -9.10 -3.10
CA GLY A 131 -7.46 -8.81 -4.14
C GLY A 131 -7.73 -9.99 -5.04
N GLU A 132 -8.88 -9.95 -5.70
CA GLU A 132 -9.36 -10.98 -6.61
C GLU A 132 -9.12 -10.62 -8.07
N THR A 133 -8.98 -11.66 -8.90
CA THR A 133 -8.94 -11.55 -10.35
C THR A 133 -10.33 -11.37 -10.94
N GLN A 134 -10.42 -10.99 -12.24
CA GLN A 134 -11.70 -10.89 -12.95
C GLN A 134 -12.48 -12.22 -12.92
N ALA A 135 -11.82 -13.35 -13.18
CA ALA A 135 -12.48 -14.65 -13.19
C ALA A 135 -13.07 -15.01 -11.81
N GLN A 136 -12.36 -14.68 -10.73
CA GLN A 136 -12.85 -14.90 -9.37
C GLN A 136 -14.04 -13.98 -9.04
N ARG A 137 -14.01 -12.74 -9.49
CA ARG A 137 -15.13 -11.81 -9.35
C ARG A 137 -16.36 -12.30 -10.11
N ASP A 138 -16.21 -12.70 -11.36
CA ASP A 138 -17.31 -13.21 -12.19
C ASP A 138 -17.93 -14.49 -11.61
N ALA A 139 -17.13 -15.28 -10.91
CA ALA A 139 -17.57 -16.43 -10.14
C ALA A 139 -18.21 -16.09 -8.78
N GLY A 140 -18.31 -14.81 -8.41
CA GLY A 140 -18.87 -14.37 -7.12
C GLY A 140 -17.99 -14.65 -5.90
N GLN A 141 -16.70 -14.91 -6.09
CA GLN A 141 -15.75 -15.35 -5.06
C GLN A 141 -14.96 -14.22 -4.39
N THR A 142 -15.25 -12.95 -4.68
CA THR A 142 -14.48 -11.79 -4.19
C THR A 142 -14.21 -11.87 -2.69
N LEU A 143 -15.23 -12.05 -1.86
CA LEU A 143 -15.09 -12.05 -0.40
C LEU A 143 -14.35 -13.28 0.11
N ASP A 144 -14.56 -14.44 -0.49
CA ASP A 144 -13.88 -15.70 -0.13
C ASP A 144 -12.37 -15.60 -0.43
N ILE A 145 -12.01 -15.06 -1.59
CA ILE A 145 -10.61 -14.85 -1.98
C ILE A 145 -9.95 -13.83 -1.06
N CYS A 146 -10.55 -12.66 -0.85
CA CYS A 146 -10.01 -11.64 0.05
C CYS A 146 -9.90 -12.18 1.49
N GLY A 147 -10.91 -12.91 1.98
CA GLY A 147 -10.87 -13.52 3.31
C GLY A 147 -9.78 -14.58 3.46
N GLY A 148 -9.60 -15.43 2.45
CA GLY A 148 -8.51 -16.41 2.39
C GLY A 148 -7.14 -15.76 2.43
N GLN A 149 -6.92 -14.73 1.59
CA GLN A 149 -5.68 -13.98 1.56
C GLN A 149 -5.39 -13.24 2.87
N LEU A 150 -6.40 -12.62 3.51
CA LEU A 150 -6.25 -12.00 4.83
C LEU A 150 -5.84 -13.04 5.89
N LYS A 151 -6.49 -14.20 5.89
CA LYS A 151 -6.19 -15.29 6.83
C LYS A 151 -4.76 -15.80 6.67
N GLY A 152 -4.31 -16.00 5.43
CA GLY A 152 -3.02 -16.60 5.11
C GLY A 152 -1.85 -15.62 5.14
N SER A 153 -2.09 -14.35 4.73
CA SER A 153 -1.01 -13.36 4.57
C SER A 153 -0.75 -12.49 5.80
N LEU A 154 -1.72 -12.33 6.70
CA LEU A 154 -1.52 -11.48 7.88
C LEU A 154 -0.89 -12.28 9.01
N PRO A 155 0.25 -11.83 9.60
CA PRO A 155 0.79 -12.44 10.81
C PRO A 155 -0.07 -12.13 12.04
N ASP A 156 0.09 -12.95 13.09
CA ASP A 156 -0.49 -12.64 14.39
C ASP A 156 0.27 -11.49 15.07
N GLY A 157 -0.39 -10.71 15.92
CA GLY A 157 0.22 -9.53 16.54
C GLY A 157 0.22 -8.27 15.68
N ALA A 158 -0.60 -8.23 14.62
CA ALA A 158 -0.80 -7.02 13.84
C ALA A 158 -1.44 -5.90 14.68
N THR A 159 -0.91 -4.70 14.50
CA THR A 159 -1.39 -3.47 15.12
C THR A 159 -1.52 -2.37 14.06
N SER A 160 -2.17 -1.28 14.40
CA SER A 160 -2.26 -0.10 13.54
C SER A 160 -0.91 0.57 13.26
N ALA A 161 0.11 0.28 14.06
CA ALA A 161 1.47 0.82 13.88
C ALA A 161 2.31 0.02 12.89
N ASN A 162 2.05 -1.30 12.74
CA ASN A 162 2.90 -2.18 11.95
C ASN A 162 2.22 -2.77 10.70
N LEU A 163 0.90 -2.58 10.53
CA LEU A 163 0.14 -3.13 9.42
C LEU A 163 -0.75 -2.08 8.74
N VAL A 164 -0.76 -2.12 7.43
CA VAL A 164 -1.74 -1.53 6.53
C VAL A 164 -2.20 -2.62 5.57
N VAL A 165 -3.48 -2.67 5.23
CA VAL A 165 -4.02 -3.58 4.21
C VAL A 165 -4.36 -2.75 2.96
N ALA A 166 -3.99 -3.23 1.78
CA ALA A 166 -4.38 -2.63 0.51
C ALA A 166 -5.26 -3.60 -0.28
N TYR A 167 -6.48 -3.20 -0.60
CA TYR A 167 -7.38 -3.96 -1.46
C TYR A 167 -7.17 -3.58 -2.91
N GLU A 168 -6.74 -4.53 -3.71
CA GLU A 168 -6.50 -4.41 -5.13
C GLU A 168 -7.56 -5.18 -5.92
N PRO A 169 -8.61 -4.54 -6.47
CA PRO A 169 -9.44 -5.19 -7.48
C PRO A 169 -8.58 -5.41 -8.74
N VAL A 170 -7.91 -6.59 -8.84
CA VAL A 170 -6.88 -6.86 -9.85
C VAL A 170 -7.41 -6.61 -11.28
N TRP A 171 -8.67 -6.91 -11.49
CA TRP A 171 -9.39 -6.68 -12.75
C TRP A 171 -9.54 -5.20 -13.14
N ALA A 172 -9.39 -4.28 -12.19
CA ALA A 172 -9.49 -2.83 -12.42
C ALA A 172 -8.10 -2.15 -12.54
N ILE A 173 -7.00 -2.88 -12.31
CA ILE A 173 -5.66 -2.31 -12.36
C ILE A 173 -5.19 -2.22 -13.81
N GLY A 174 -4.98 -1.01 -14.33
CA GLY A 174 -4.45 -0.79 -15.67
C GLY A 174 -5.41 -1.13 -16.83
N THR A 175 -6.62 -1.58 -16.56
CA THR A 175 -7.59 -2.00 -17.57
C THR A 175 -8.53 -0.87 -18.02
N GLY A 176 -8.59 0.23 -17.26
CA GLY A 176 -9.58 1.30 -17.44
C GLY A 176 -10.94 1.00 -16.81
N LEU A 177 -11.16 -0.21 -16.31
CA LEU A 177 -12.35 -0.54 -15.54
C LEU A 177 -12.26 0.08 -14.14
N THR A 178 -13.38 0.53 -13.60
CA THR A 178 -13.47 1.07 -12.24
C THR A 178 -14.62 0.38 -11.51
N PRO A 179 -14.39 -0.17 -10.31
CA PRO A 179 -15.48 -0.62 -9.46
C PRO A 179 -16.38 0.56 -9.09
N THR A 180 -17.66 0.26 -8.84
CA THR A 180 -18.55 1.27 -8.27
C THR A 180 -18.18 1.54 -6.80
N ALA A 181 -18.57 2.70 -6.27
CA ALA A 181 -18.40 3.01 -4.84
C ALA A 181 -19.00 1.92 -3.94
N LYS A 182 -20.13 1.35 -4.34
CA LYS A 182 -20.79 0.24 -3.64
C LYS A 182 -19.96 -1.06 -3.63
N ASP A 183 -19.30 -1.38 -4.74
CA ASP A 183 -18.41 -2.55 -4.80
C ASP A 183 -17.22 -2.36 -3.84
N VAL A 184 -16.63 -1.16 -3.83
CA VAL A 184 -15.53 -0.82 -2.93
C VAL A 184 -15.97 -0.90 -1.48
N GLU A 185 -17.13 -0.31 -1.14
CA GLU A 185 -17.69 -0.32 0.21
C GLU A 185 -17.89 -1.76 0.71
N GLN A 186 -18.51 -2.62 -0.10
CA GLN A 186 -18.77 -4.02 0.26
C GLN A 186 -17.48 -4.73 0.71
N VAL A 187 -16.41 -4.61 -0.07
CA VAL A 187 -15.14 -5.28 0.24
C VAL A 187 -14.43 -4.62 1.41
N HIS A 188 -14.40 -3.30 1.50
CA HIS A 188 -13.76 -2.58 2.61
C HIS A 188 -14.45 -2.83 3.95
N VAL A 189 -15.79 -2.90 3.97
CA VAL A 189 -16.58 -3.29 5.16
C VAL A 189 -16.25 -4.73 5.58
N PHE A 190 -16.20 -5.66 4.62
CA PHE A 190 -15.80 -7.03 4.88
C PHE A 190 -14.38 -7.13 5.46
N ILE A 191 -13.39 -6.47 4.86
CA ILE A 191 -12.01 -6.44 5.36
C ILE A 191 -11.99 -5.89 6.79
N ARG A 192 -12.70 -4.80 7.07
CA ARG A 192 -12.80 -4.22 8.41
C ARG A 192 -13.36 -5.21 9.42
N GLY A 193 -14.40 -5.94 9.05
CA GLY A 193 -14.98 -7.01 9.88
C GLY A 193 -13.93 -8.06 10.25
N VAL A 194 -13.23 -8.62 9.25
CA VAL A 194 -12.19 -9.64 9.44
C VAL A 194 -11.06 -9.12 10.34
N LEU A 195 -10.60 -7.87 10.12
CA LEU A 195 -9.54 -7.27 10.96
C LEU A 195 -10.00 -7.08 12.40
N THR A 196 -11.22 -6.61 12.61
CA THR A 196 -11.78 -6.38 13.95
C THR A 196 -12.00 -7.70 14.69
N ASP A 197 -12.50 -8.72 14.01
CA ASP A 197 -12.70 -10.05 14.60
C ASP A 197 -11.38 -10.67 15.05
N ARG A 198 -10.32 -10.52 14.23
CA ARG A 198 -9.01 -11.11 14.51
C ARG A 198 -8.18 -10.30 15.51
N PHE A 199 -8.11 -8.97 15.35
CA PHE A 199 -7.20 -8.10 16.10
C PHE A 199 -7.91 -7.18 17.09
N LYS A 200 -9.21 -7.34 17.28
CA LYS A 200 -10.04 -6.61 18.25
C LYS A 200 -9.92 -5.10 18.08
N ALA A 201 -9.59 -4.37 19.14
CA ALA A 201 -9.47 -2.91 19.11
C ALA A 201 -8.43 -2.39 18.10
N GLU A 202 -7.33 -3.12 17.91
CA GLU A 202 -6.33 -2.74 16.88
C GLU A 202 -6.88 -2.93 15.47
N GLY A 203 -7.67 -3.98 15.21
CA GLY A 203 -8.30 -4.21 13.92
C GLY A 203 -9.18 -3.05 13.45
N GLY A 204 -9.82 -2.35 14.39
CA GLY A 204 -10.59 -1.12 14.12
C GLY A 204 -9.73 0.07 13.67
N LYS A 205 -8.42 0.04 13.97
CA LYS A 205 -7.47 1.14 13.70
C LYS A 205 -6.52 0.86 12.53
N ILE A 206 -6.41 -0.38 12.05
CA ILE A 206 -5.60 -0.72 10.88
C ILE A 206 -6.17 -0.01 9.65
N ARG A 207 -5.34 0.73 8.93
CA ARG A 207 -5.76 1.42 7.70
C ARG A 207 -6.00 0.42 6.57
N ILE A 208 -7.08 0.64 5.81
CA ILE A 208 -7.43 -0.13 4.62
C ILE A 208 -7.36 0.82 3.44
N LEU A 209 -6.43 0.58 2.51
CA LEU A 209 -6.23 1.39 1.32
C LEU A 209 -7.00 0.79 0.14
N TYR A 210 -7.55 1.65 -0.69
CA TYR A 210 -8.04 1.24 -2.00
C TYR A 210 -6.88 1.23 -3.00
N GLY A 211 -6.61 0.09 -3.63
CA GLY A 211 -5.49 -0.14 -4.56
C GLY A 211 -5.89 -0.28 -6.03
N GLY A 212 -7.11 0.07 -6.39
CA GLY A 212 -7.53 0.13 -7.80
C GLY A 212 -7.11 1.43 -8.49
N SER A 213 -7.77 1.74 -9.61
CA SER A 213 -7.47 2.95 -10.38
C SER A 213 -7.92 4.22 -9.66
N VAL A 214 -6.97 4.94 -9.07
CA VAL A 214 -7.20 6.25 -8.43
C VAL A 214 -6.60 7.36 -9.30
N LYS A 215 -7.39 8.41 -9.51
CA LYS A 215 -7.03 9.62 -10.27
C LYS A 215 -7.49 10.86 -9.49
N PRO A 216 -6.96 12.06 -9.78
CA PRO A 216 -7.46 13.28 -9.17
C PRO A 216 -8.98 13.46 -9.28
N SER A 217 -9.57 13.02 -10.40
CA SER A 217 -11.00 13.18 -10.69
C SER A 217 -11.95 12.29 -9.89
N ASN A 218 -11.46 11.17 -9.31
CA ASN A 218 -12.29 10.23 -8.54
C ASN A 218 -11.83 10.07 -7.07
N ALA A 219 -10.74 10.72 -6.68
CA ALA A 219 -10.15 10.55 -5.36
C ALA A 219 -11.13 10.92 -4.23
N ALA A 220 -11.79 12.07 -4.32
CA ALA A 220 -12.71 12.53 -3.29
C ALA A 220 -13.91 11.56 -3.11
N GLU A 221 -14.46 11.04 -4.20
CA GLU A 221 -15.54 10.04 -4.14
C GLU A 221 -15.06 8.76 -3.45
N LEU A 222 -13.91 8.21 -3.87
CA LEU A 222 -13.36 6.99 -3.30
C LEU A 222 -12.98 7.15 -1.82
N MET A 223 -12.40 8.30 -1.44
CA MET A 223 -12.03 8.56 -0.03
C MET A 223 -13.26 8.77 0.87
N SER A 224 -14.43 9.08 0.31
CA SER A 224 -15.68 9.17 1.07
C SER A 224 -16.35 7.82 1.36
N VAL A 225 -15.88 6.75 0.70
CA VAL A 225 -16.44 5.39 0.89
C VAL A 225 -16.10 4.86 2.29
N ALA A 226 -17.06 4.22 2.94
CA ALA A 226 -16.88 3.66 4.27
C ALA A 226 -15.69 2.70 4.35
N ASN A 227 -14.85 2.85 5.38
CA ASN A 227 -13.61 2.07 5.62
C ASN A 227 -12.50 2.22 4.56
N VAL A 228 -12.62 3.14 3.61
CA VAL A 228 -11.48 3.56 2.79
C VAL A 228 -10.66 4.56 3.61
N ASN A 229 -9.43 4.17 3.97
CA ASN A 229 -8.54 4.98 4.80
C ASN A 229 -7.32 5.45 3.98
N GLY A 230 -7.54 5.72 2.69
CA GLY A 230 -6.52 6.17 1.77
C GLY A 230 -6.41 5.32 0.52
N ALA A 231 -5.32 5.47 -0.22
CA ALA A 231 -5.11 4.79 -1.48
C ALA A 231 -3.69 4.27 -1.65
N LEU A 232 -3.56 3.13 -2.34
CA LEU A 232 -2.31 2.66 -2.93
C LEU A 232 -2.35 3.02 -4.42
N VAL A 233 -1.63 4.08 -4.80
CA VAL A 233 -1.72 4.73 -6.11
C VAL A 233 -0.61 4.24 -7.02
N GLY A 234 -0.94 3.71 -8.20
CA GLY A 234 0.01 3.29 -9.23
C GLY A 234 0.51 4.47 -10.09
N GLY A 235 0.27 4.41 -11.39
CA GLY A 235 0.80 5.34 -12.40
C GLY A 235 0.59 6.83 -12.12
N ALA A 236 -0.55 7.22 -11.53
CA ALA A 236 -0.80 8.60 -11.14
C ALA A 236 0.18 9.12 -10.06
N SER A 237 0.85 8.22 -9.31
CA SER A 237 1.87 8.61 -8.33
C SER A 237 3.24 8.96 -8.95
N LEU A 238 3.42 8.78 -10.25
CA LEU A 238 4.65 9.15 -10.95
C LEU A 238 4.77 10.66 -11.22
N LYS A 239 3.65 11.39 -11.09
CA LYS A 239 3.58 12.84 -11.29
C LYS A 239 3.17 13.53 -9.99
N ALA A 240 3.97 14.51 -9.58
CA ALA A 240 3.73 15.25 -8.35
C ALA A 240 2.35 15.91 -8.33
N ALA A 241 1.95 16.52 -9.44
CA ALA A 241 0.66 17.19 -9.56
C ALA A 241 -0.51 16.24 -9.31
N ASP A 242 -0.50 15.05 -9.91
CA ASP A 242 -1.57 14.06 -9.76
C ASP A 242 -1.57 13.44 -8.35
N PHE A 243 -0.38 13.06 -7.84
CA PHE A 243 -0.24 12.47 -6.51
C PHE A 243 -0.73 13.41 -5.40
N LEU A 244 -0.34 14.68 -5.46
CA LEU A 244 -0.76 15.69 -4.48
C LEU A 244 -2.25 16.04 -4.63
N ALA A 245 -2.78 16.07 -5.86
CA ALA A 245 -4.21 16.29 -6.08
C ALA A 245 -5.06 15.14 -5.53
N ILE A 246 -4.60 13.88 -5.64
CA ILE A 246 -5.25 12.73 -5.01
C ILE A 246 -5.24 12.89 -3.48
N ALA A 247 -4.12 13.28 -2.88
CA ALA A 247 -4.01 13.50 -1.44
C ALA A 247 -4.89 14.67 -0.96
N ALA A 248 -5.08 15.68 -1.77
CA ALA A 248 -5.97 16.80 -1.46
C ALA A 248 -7.46 16.42 -1.44
N GLY A 249 -7.83 15.31 -2.09
CA GLY A 249 -9.18 14.74 -2.11
C GLY A 249 -9.58 13.99 -0.84
N CYS A 250 -8.69 13.85 0.15
CA CYS A 250 -8.97 13.21 1.44
C CYS A 250 -9.76 14.10 2.40
#